data_ba41a22c48695ddfd786039a56a7c0e2
#
_entry.id   ba41a22c48695ddfd786039a56a7c0e2
#
_cell.length_a   1.000
_cell.length_b   1.000
_cell.length_c   1.000
_cell.angle_alpha   90.00
_cell.angle_beta   90.00
_cell.angle_gamma   90.00
#
_symmetry.space_group_name_H-M   'P 1'
#
loop_
_entity.id
_entity.type
_entity.pdbx_description
1 polymer ?
#
loop_
_entity_poly.entity_id
_entity_poly.type
_entity_poly.pdbx_seq_one_letter_code
_entity_poly.pdbx_strand_id
1 'polypeptide(L)'
;MRDLIGRYENSIDSLRLKPRILTTNTLILGEEGSGKTNLACKIRNYAIDNDVPTLYLDFSNSNVDEIEIRYKDVHFNYIQYDETTDFVTAFEALVAEKKHIYMAVNPNFFSTKRDIKSRLTKTLQMPELLENYYYFFHDIANLNGFYTRFEDFLLYMLSLFNLKKYGITFLTQPHSTFENAQLKLLFTFLFVGKCSNLEYYNTSVLKTLPKNNFLFQQRQANKTLLFNDIKTSMVFIDEYVIEE
;
A
#
# COMPACT_ATOMS: atom_id res chain seq x y z
N MET A 1 -15.99 9.67 12.74
CA MET A 1 -14.70 8.94 12.86
C MET A 1 -14.73 7.80 11.85
N ARG A 2 -13.92 7.88 10.79
CA ARG A 2 -13.94 6.94 9.64
C ARG A 2 -13.10 5.67 9.90
N ASP A 3 -13.13 5.14 11.13
CA ASP A 3 -12.43 3.93 11.52
C ASP A 3 -13.13 2.63 11.07
N LEU A 4 -14.45 2.70 10.84
CA LEU A 4 -15.23 1.59 10.33
C LEU A 4 -14.98 1.39 8.85
N ILE A 5 -14.44 0.23 8.47
CA ILE A 5 -14.11 -0.06 7.06
C ILE A 5 -14.88 -1.24 6.47
N GLY A 6 -15.58 -2.01 7.33
CA GLY A 6 -16.30 -3.20 6.88
C GLY A 6 -16.72 -4.08 8.05
N ARG A 7 -16.93 -5.36 7.75
CA ARG A 7 -17.38 -6.36 8.72
C ARG A 7 -16.70 -7.71 8.51
N TYR A 8 -16.67 -8.51 9.55
CA TYR A 8 -16.25 -9.91 9.45
C TYR A 8 -17.38 -10.75 8.82
N GLU A 9 -16.98 -11.69 7.98
CA GLU A 9 -17.93 -12.65 7.40
C GLU A 9 -18.58 -13.47 8.52
N ASN A 10 -19.89 -13.69 8.38
CA ASN A 10 -20.70 -14.45 9.37
C ASN A 10 -20.66 -13.91 10.81
N SER A 11 -20.36 -12.63 10.99
CA SER A 11 -20.38 -11.95 12.28
C SER A 11 -21.09 -10.61 12.18
N ILE A 12 -21.71 -10.19 13.28
CA ILE A 12 -22.20 -8.82 13.46
C ILE A 12 -21.07 -7.84 13.81
N ASP A 13 -19.87 -8.36 14.05
CA ASP A 13 -18.74 -7.55 14.45
C ASP A 13 -18.23 -6.68 13.29
N SER A 14 -18.04 -5.42 13.58
CA SER A 14 -17.50 -4.45 12.64
C SER A 14 -15.98 -4.57 12.56
N LEU A 15 -15.45 -4.50 11.34
CA LEU A 15 -14.02 -4.35 11.10
C LEU A 15 -13.64 -2.87 11.21
N ARG A 16 -12.86 -2.54 12.24
CA ARG A 16 -12.38 -1.18 12.49
C ARG A 16 -10.87 -1.08 12.38
N LEU A 17 -10.41 0.01 11.77
CA LEU A 17 -8.99 0.38 11.79
C LEU A 17 -8.59 0.78 13.22
N LYS A 18 -7.37 0.42 13.57
CA LYS A 18 -6.77 0.77 14.87
C LYS A 18 -5.54 1.66 14.63
N PRO A 19 -5.19 2.56 15.55
CA PRO A 19 -4.04 3.46 15.40
C PRO A 19 -2.74 2.74 15.01
N ARG A 20 -2.58 1.49 15.39
CA ARG A 20 -1.43 0.67 15.05
C ARG A 20 -1.21 0.52 13.53
N ILE A 21 -2.24 0.63 12.70
CA ILE A 21 -2.07 0.55 11.25
C ILE A 21 -1.21 1.69 10.73
N LEU A 22 -1.28 2.86 11.38
CA LEU A 22 -0.52 4.05 10.99
C LEU A 22 0.99 3.98 11.29
N THR A 23 1.43 2.94 11.99
CA THR A 23 2.83 2.76 12.43
C THR A 23 3.41 1.40 12.06
N THR A 24 2.72 0.64 11.20
CA THR A 24 3.13 -0.72 10.82
C THR A 24 2.92 -0.98 9.35
N ASN A 25 3.53 -2.07 8.87
CA ASN A 25 3.44 -2.47 7.47
C ASN A 25 2.13 -3.24 7.19
N THR A 26 1.45 -2.85 6.14
CA THR A 26 0.23 -3.48 5.61
C THR A 26 0.47 -3.95 4.17
N LEU A 27 -0.01 -5.15 3.84
CA LEU A 27 -0.05 -5.65 2.47
C LEU A 27 -1.50 -5.87 2.03
N ILE A 28 -1.88 -5.28 0.91
CA ILE A 28 -3.15 -5.51 0.22
C ILE A 28 -2.83 -6.16 -1.12
N LEU A 29 -3.16 -7.44 -1.22
CA LEU A 29 -2.87 -8.27 -2.39
C LEU A 29 -4.17 -8.70 -3.08
N GLY A 30 -4.18 -8.73 -4.40
CA GLY A 30 -5.32 -9.24 -5.16
C GLY A 30 -5.26 -8.86 -6.64
N GLU A 31 -6.03 -9.56 -7.45
CA GLU A 31 -6.18 -9.28 -8.87
C GLU A 31 -6.87 -7.92 -9.11
N GLU A 32 -6.85 -7.48 -10.36
CA GLU A 32 -7.62 -6.31 -10.78
C GLU A 32 -9.10 -6.49 -10.44
N GLY A 33 -9.75 -5.40 -10.01
CA GLY A 33 -11.16 -5.45 -9.60
C GLY A 33 -11.44 -6.08 -8.23
N SER A 34 -10.44 -6.59 -7.50
CA SER A 34 -10.64 -7.21 -6.16
C SER A 34 -11.04 -6.22 -5.05
N GLY A 35 -10.92 -4.91 -5.28
CA GLY A 35 -11.25 -3.88 -4.29
C GLY A 35 -10.06 -3.33 -3.51
N LYS A 36 -8.82 -3.60 -3.92
CA LYS A 36 -7.60 -3.08 -3.25
C LYS A 36 -7.62 -1.57 -3.05
N THR A 37 -7.92 -0.83 -4.11
CA THR A 37 -7.96 0.64 -4.07
C THR A 37 -9.04 1.14 -3.12
N ASN A 38 -10.21 0.48 -3.08
CA ASN A 38 -11.28 0.79 -2.13
C ASN A 38 -10.78 0.70 -0.66
N LEU A 39 -10.12 -0.40 -0.32
CA LEU A 39 -9.55 -0.58 1.03
C LEU A 39 -8.43 0.45 1.31
N ALA A 40 -7.57 0.73 0.34
CA ALA A 40 -6.51 1.72 0.50
C ALA A 40 -7.06 3.13 0.74
N CYS A 41 -8.13 3.52 0.04
CA CYS A 41 -8.81 4.80 0.28
C CYS A 41 -9.34 4.91 1.70
N LYS A 42 -9.91 3.83 2.25
CA LYS A 42 -10.37 3.82 3.65
C LYS A 42 -9.22 3.96 4.65
N ILE A 43 -8.09 3.28 4.42
CA ILE A 43 -6.90 3.42 5.27
C ILE A 43 -6.34 4.85 5.16
N ARG A 44 -6.32 5.43 3.96
CA ARG A 44 -5.89 6.79 3.72
C ARG A 44 -6.75 7.80 4.49
N ASN A 45 -8.07 7.68 4.38
CA ASN A 45 -8.99 8.56 5.09
C ASN A 45 -8.82 8.45 6.60
N TYR A 46 -8.57 7.24 7.09
CA TYR A 46 -8.25 7.05 8.50
C TYR A 46 -6.97 7.77 8.91
N ALA A 47 -5.92 7.78 8.06
CA ALA A 47 -4.71 8.54 8.30
C ALA A 47 -5.00 10.05 8.34
N ILE A 48 -5.78 10.56 7.38
CA ILE A 48 -6.19 11.97 7.29
C ILE A 48 -6.99 12.38 8.54
N ASP A 49 -7.96 11.59 8.96
CA ASP A 49 -8.77 11.83 10.16
C ASP A 49 -7.95 11.84 11.46
N ASN A 50 -6.74 11.30 11.43
CA ASN A 50 -5.79 11.31 12.54
C ASN A 50 -4.64 12.30 12.32
N ASP A 51 -4.81 13.29 11.44
CA ASP A 51 -3.83 14.33 11.12
C ASP A 51 -2.47 13.79 10.64
N VAL A 52 -2.46 12.61 10.02
CA VAL A 52 -1.25 12.00 9.47
C VAL A 52 -1.17 12.31 7.97
N PRO A 53 -0.18 13.10 7.51
CA PRO A 53 0.01 13.36 6.10
C PRO A 53 0.32 12.06 5.35
N THR A 54 -0.12 11.97 4.09
CA THR A 54 0.02 10.76 3.28
C THR A 54 0.87 11.00 2.05
N LEU A 55 1.77 10.05 1.75
CA LEU A 55 2.52 9.98 0.51
C LEU A 55 2.08 8.74 -0.27
N TYR A 56 1.45 8.96 -1.41
CA TYR A 56 0.97 7.89 -2.28
C TYR A 56 1.84 7.81 -3.53
N LEU A 57 2.58 6.72 -3.67
CA LEU A 57 3.43 6.40 -4.82
C LEU A 57 2.69 5.39 -5.70
N ASP A 58 2.31 5.80 -6.90
CA ASP A 58 1.55 4.97 -7.83
C ASP A 58 2.43 4.53 -9.00
N PHE A 59 2.68 3.24 -9.10
CA PHE A 59 3.43 2.58 -10.17
C PHE A 59 2.51 1.83 -11.15
N SER A 60 1.19 2.04 -11.07
CA SER A 60 0.20 1.32 -11.89
C SER A 60 0.09 1.85 -13.31
N ASN A 61 0.70 3.00 -13.60
CA ASN A 61 0.52 3.72 -14.86
C ASN A 61 -0.94 4.14 -15.14
N SER A 62 -1.71 4.38 -14.06
CA SER A 62 -3.10 4.83 -14.14
C SER A 62 -3.20 6.21 -14.81
N ASN A 63 -4.28 6.44 -15.54
CA ASN A 63 -4.57 7.76 -16.13
C ASN A 63 -4.85 8.79 -15.04
N VAL A 64 -4.38 10.02 -15.27
CA VAL A 64 -4.61 11.17 -14.37
C VAL A 64 -6.10 11.38 -14.09
N ASP A 65 -6.95 11.26 -15.12
CA ASP A 65 -8.40 11.43 -15.01
C ASP A 65 -9.06 10.43 -14.04
N GLU A 66 -8.58 9.17 -14.03
CA GLU A 66 -9.06 8.18 -13.05
C GLU A 66 -8.62 8.52 -11.63
N ILE A 67 -7.46 9.14 -11.49
CA ILE A 67 -6.92 9.56 -10.21
C ILE A 67 -7.72 10.71 -9.63
N GLU A 68 -8.02 11.73 -10.42
CA GLU A 68 -8.84 12.87 -10.01
C GLU A 68 -10.24 12.45 -9.55
N ILE A 69 -10.86 11.50 -10.25
CA ILE A 69 -12.19 10.97 -9.88
C ILE A 69 -12.13 10.21 -8.55
N ARG A 70 -11.07 9.41 -8.32
CA ARG A 70 -10.95 8.59 -7.10
C ARG A 70 -10.62 9.40 -5.85
N TYR A 71 -10.09 10.61 -6.00
CA TYR A 71 -9.52 11.38 -4.90
C TYR A 71 -10.09 12.80 -4.77
N LYS A 72 -11.25 13.07 -5.39
CA LYS A 72 -11.92 14.39 -5.36
C LYS A 72 -12.20 14.94 -3.97
N ASP A 73 -12.37 14.07 -2.99
CA ASP A 73 -12.66 14.40 -1.59
C ASP A 73 -11.43 14.88 -0.80
N VAL A 74 -10.26 14.85 -1.39
CA VAL A 74 -9.02 15.26 -0.74
C VAL A 74 -8.22 16.16 -1.68
N HIS A 75 -7.76 17.28 -1.19
CA HIS A 75 -6.82 18.15 -1.91
C HIS A 75 -5.46 17.43 -2.02
N PHE A 76 -5.35 16.51 -2.98
CA PHE A 76 -4.07 15.90 -3.31
C PHE A 76 -3.24 16.85 -4.14
N ASN A 77 -2.01 17.02 -3.71
CA ASN A 77 -0.99 17.63 -4.54
C ASN A 77 -0.44 16.54 -5.45
N TYR A 78 -0.86 16.57 -6.71
CA TYR A 78 -0.47 15.62 -7.72
C TYR A 78 0.87 16.00 -8.34
N ILE A 79 1.80 15.05 -8.36
CA ILE A 79 3.07 15.18 -9.06
C ILE A 79 3.20 14.01 -10.03
N GLN A 80 3.37 14.32 -11.31
CA GLN A 80 3.75 13.33 -12.29
C GLN A 80 5.27 13.24 -12.36
N TYR A 81 5.81 12.06 -12.14
CA TYR A 81 7.22 11.80 -12.32
C TYR A 81 7.49 11.47 -13.79
N ASP A 82 7.95 12.44 -14.53
CA ASP A 82 8.38 12.32 -15.92
C ASP A 82 9.79 12.90 -16.11
N GLU A 83 10.33 12.83 -17.35
CA GLU A 83 11.68 13.31 -17.68
C GLU A 83 11.81 14.86 -17.62
N THR A 84 10.71 15.59 -17.60
CA THR A 84 10.64 17.05 -17.78
C THR A 84 10.43 17.81 -16.48
N THR A 85 9.88 17.16 -15.46
CA THR A 85 9.52 17.81 -14.21
C THR A 85 10.71 17.87 -13.25
N ASP A 86 11.00 19.03 -12.70
CA ASP A 86 11.88 19.14 -11.53
C ASP A 86 11.16 18.63 -10.28
N PHE A 87 11.06 17.31 -10.26
CA PHE A 87 10.36 16.54 -9.26
C PHE A 87 10.85 16.84 -7.84
N VAL A 88 12.18 16.97 -7.66
CA VAL A 88 12.78 17.13 -6.33
C VAL A 88 12.31 18.43 -5.70
N THR A 89 12.37 19.53 -6.42
CA THR A 89 11.95 20.85 -5.93
C THR A 89 10.44 20.87 -5.60
N ALA A 90 9.59 20.34 -6.48
CA ALA A 90 8.15 20.28 -6.25
C ALA A 90 7.83 19.41 -5.02
N PHE A 91 8.48 18.26 -4.88
CA PHE A 91 8.30 17.35 -3.78
C PHE A 91 8.72 17.97 -2.44
N GLU A 92 9.92 18.58 -2.37
CA GLU A 92 10.43 19.23 -1.17
C GLU A 92 9.52 20.36 -0.69
N ALA A 93 8.96 21.15 -1.60
CA ALA A 93 8.00 22.21 -1.27
C ALA A 93 6.74 21.63 -0.61
N LEU A 94 6.15 20.56 -1.16
CA LEU A 94 4.96 19.93 -0.59
C LEU A 94 5.23 19.25 0.76
N VAL A 95 6.42 18.67 0.92
CA VAL A 95 6.85 18.08 2.19
C VAL A 95 6.98 19.13 3.27
N ALA A 96 7.59 20.28 2.95
CA ALA A 96 7.76 21.39 3.90
C ALA A 96 6.41 21.91 4.42
N GLU A 97 5.36 21.88 3.58
CA GLU A 97 4.00 22.25 3.93
C GLU A 97 3.20 21.13 4.62
N LYS A 98 3.76 19.93 4.80
CA LYS A 98 3.08 18.73 5.32
C LYS A 98 1.80 18.38 4.55
N LYS A 99 1.84 18.55 3.23
CA LYS A 99 0.70 18.27 2.35
C LYS A 99 0.55 16.77 2.09
N HIS A 100 -0.69 16.37 1.76
CA HIS A 100 -0.91 15.06 1.17
C HIS A 100 -0.38 15.06 -0.26
N ILE A 101 0.45 14.08 -0.59
CA ILE A 101 1.14 14.01 -1.87
C ILE A 101 0.70 12.75 -2.59
N TYR A 102 0.28 12.89 -3.84
CA TYR A 102 0.09 11.79 -4.78
C TYR A 102 1.12 11.93 -5.91
N MET A 103 1.92 10.88 -6.09
CA MET A 103 2.93 10.84 -7.12
C MET A 103 2.70 9.65 -8.05
N ALA A 104 2.36 9.95 -9.31
CA ALA A 104 2.34 8.94 -10.36
C ALA A 104 3.75 8.76 -10.92
N VAL A 105 4.18 7.51 -11.00
CA VAL A 105 5.50 7.12 -11.49
C VAL A 105 5.29 6.18 -12.67
N ASN A 106 5.60 6.64 -13.88
CA ASN A 106 5.50 5.78 -15.06
C ASN A 106 6.68 4.80 -15.12
N PRO A 107 6.46 3.50 -14.94
CA PRO A 107 7.54 2.52 -14.94
C PRO A 107 8.29 2.44 -16.27
N ASN A 108 7.67 2.77 -17.40
CA ASN A 108 8.31 2.73 -18.71
C ASN A 108 9.46 3.75 -18.85
N PHE A 109 9.42 4.84 -18.09
CA PHE A 109 10.53 5.79 -18.05
C PHE A 109 11.77 5.22 -17.37
N PHE A 110 11.64 4.14 -16.58
CA PHE A 110 12.76 3.52 -15.89
C PHE A 110 13.58 2.57 -16.76
N SER A 111 13.02 2.11 -17.88
CA SER A 111 13.66 1.09 -18.72
C SER A 111 14.89 1.60 -19.50
N THR A 112 15.03 2.90 -19.68
CA THR A 112 15.97 3.46 -20.63
C THR A 112 17.15 4.22 -20.03
N LYS A 113 17.12 4.62 -18.74
CA LYS A 113 18.16 5.50 -18.18
C LYS A 113 18.58 5.15 -16.74
N ARG A 114 19.90 5.00 -16.56
CA ARG A 114 20.54 4.83 -15.23
C ARG A 114 20.17 5.95 -14.24
N ASP A 115 19.97 7.17 -14.74
CA ASP A 115 19.67 8.35 -13.94
C ASP A 115 18.31 8.26 -13.27
N ILE A 116 17.31 7.70 -13.93
CA ILE A 116 15.96 7.54 -13.39
C ILE A 116 15.97 6.55 -12.23
N LYS A 117 16.68 5.42 -12.36
CA LYS A 117 16.83 4.46 -11.26
C LYS A 117 17.49 5.11 -10.04
N SER A 118 18.52 5.94 -10.26
CA SER A 118 19.18 6.67 -9.18
C SER A 118 18.24 7.68 -8.51
N ARG A 119 17.45 8.42 -9.28
CA ARG A 119 16.46 9.38 -8.76
C ARG A 119 15.35 8.69 -7.99
N LEU A 120 14.78 7.59 -8.53
CA LEU A 120 13.78 6.81 -7.80
C LEU A 120 14.35 6.24 -6.50
N THR A 121 15.55 5.68 -6.54
CA THR A 121 16.21 5.15 -5.33
C THR A 121 16.39 6.27 -4.29
N LYS A 122 16.81 7.47 -4.71
CA LYS A 122 16.84 8.64 -3.81
C LYS A 122 15.47 8.99 -3.26
N THR A 123 14.44 9.00 -4.11
CA THR A 123 13.06 9.27 -3.66
C THR A 123 12.59 8.24 -2.64
N LEU A 124 12.87 6.96 -2.87
CA LEU A 124 12.52 5.89 -1.93
C LEU A 124 13.39 5.89 -0.67
N GLN A 125 14.57 6.52 -0.70
CA GLN A 125 15.39 6.80 0.48
C GLN A 125 14.97 8.08 1.23
N MET A 126 14.15 8.93 0.63
CA MET A 126 13.55 10.11 1.28
C MET A 126 12.58 9.82 2.45
N PRO A 127 12.12 8.57 2.73
CA PRO A 127 11.43 8.29 3.98
C PRO A 127 12.14 8.82 5.24
N GLU A 128 13.46 8.99 5.19
CA GLU A 128 14.20 9.59 6.31
C GLU A 128 13.90 11.08 6.50
N LEU A 129 13.45 11.77 5.43
CA LEU A 129 13.05 13.18 5.47
C LEU A 129 11.56 13.36 5.78
N LEU A 130 10.75 12.30 5.61
CA LEU A 130 9.30 12.33 5.73
C LEU A 130 8.85 11.70 7.06
N GLU A 131 9.43 12.12 8.14
CA GLU A 131 8.97 11.72 9.47
C GLU A 131 7.48 12.03 9.64
N ASN A 132 6.74 11.05 10.15
CA ASN A 132 5.30 11.13 10.41
C ASN A 132 4.36 11.01 9.19
N TYR A 133 4.87 10.74 8.00
CA TYR A 133 4.02 10.41 6.86
C TYR A 133 3.53 8.96 6.93
N TYR A 134 2.33 8.71 6.38
CA TYR A 134 1.86 7.38 6.05
C TYR A 134 2.06 7.13 4.55
N TYR A 135 2.64 5.98 4.20
CA TYR A 135 3.08 5.68 2.85
C TYR A 135 2.17 4.66 2.16
N PHE A 136 1.84 4.93 0.90
CA PHE A 136 1.19 3.98 0.00
C PHE A 136 2.09 3.71 -1.19
N PHE A 137 2.28 2.43 -1.51
CA PHE A 137 2.98 1.98 -2.70
C PHE A 137 2.01 1.13 -3.52
N HIS A 138 1.52 1.69 -4.62
CA HIS A 138 0.55 1.05 -5.49
C HIS A 138 1.26 0.38 -6.66
N ASP A 139 0.97 -0.91 -6.87
CA ASP A 139 1.55 -1.78 -7.89
C ASP A 139 3.08 -1.80 -7.88
N ILE A 140 3.66 -1.84 -6.69
CA ILE A 140 5.12 -1.88 -6.48
C ILE A 140 5.79 -3.07 -7.21
N ALA A 141 5.06 -4.14 -7.50
CA ALA A 141 5.55 -5.27 -8.29
C ALA A 141 6.02 -4.85 -9.68
N ASN A 142 5.50 -3.75 -10.24
CA ASN A 142 5.94 -3.21 -11.52
C ASN A 142 7.39 -2.74 -11.50
N LEU A 143 7.99 -2.57 -10.33
CA LEU A 143 9.41 -2.26 -10.17
C LEU A 143 10.33 -3.49 -10.25
N ASN A 144 9.80 -4.72 -10.29
CA ASN A 144 10.60 -5.93 -10.30
C ASN A 144 11.62 -5.99 -11.45
N GLY A 145 11.23 -5.51 -12.64
CA GLY A 145 12.13 -5.45 -13.81
C GLY A 145 13.29 -4.45 -13.68
N PHE A 146 13.25 -3.53 -12.71
CA PHE A 146 14.23 -2.45 -12.57
C PHE A 146 15.30 -2.72 -11.50
N TYR A 147 15.05 -3.67 -10.60
CA TYR A 147 15.96 -4.06 -9.53
C TYR A 147 16.46 -5.48 -9.75
N THR A 148 17.76 -5.65 -9.82
CA THR A 148 18.41 -6.98 -9.99
C THR A 148 18.09 -7.92 -8.81
N ARG A 149 17.77 -7.36 -7.65
CA ARG A 149 17.38 -8.05 -6.41
C ARG A 149 16.19 -7.33 -5.79
N PHE A 150 15.05 -7.41 -6.47
CA PHE A 150 13.84 -6.71 -6.06
C PHE A 150 13.36 -7.15 -4.67
N GLU A 151 13.46 -8.43 -4.38
CA GLU A 151 13.09 -8.97 -3.07
C GLU A 151 13.97 -8.41 -1.94
N ASP A 152 15.29 -8.37 -2.13
CA ASP A 152 16.22 -7.78 -1.14
C ASP A 152 15.91 -6.29 -0.91
N PHE A 153 15.56 -5.58 -1.97
CA PHE A 153 15.13 -4.18 -1.88
C PHE A 153 13.87 -4.04 -1.02
N LEU A 154 12.85 -4.88 -1.24
CA LEU A 154 11.62 -4.85 -0.44
C LEU A 154 11.87 -5.23 1.02
N LEU A 155 12.69 -6.26 1.26
CA LEU A 155 13.07 -6.70 2.61
C LEU A 155 13.77 -5.57 3.38
N TYR A 156 14.73 -4.89 2.73
CA TYR A 156 15.43 -3.75 3.32
C TYR A 156 14.46 -2.61 3.65
N MET A 157 13.65 -2.20 2.69
CA MET A 157 12.71 -1.09 2.85
C MET A 157 11.70 -1.36 3.97
N LEU A 158 11.04 -2.53 3.97
CA LEU A 158 10.07 -2.89 5.00
C LEU A 158 10.71 -3.01 6.39
N SER A 159 11.94 -3.52 6.47
CA SER A 159 12.68 -3.58 7.73
C SER A 159 12.99 -2.18 8.27
N LEU A 160 13.39 -1.27 7.40
CA LEU A 160 13.63 0.14 7.75
C LEU A 160 12.36 0.82 8.27
N PHE A 161 11.23 0.65 7.58
CA PHE A 161 9.94 1.22 7.98
C PHE A 161 9.47 0.66 9.33
N ASN A 162 9.63 -0.66 9.55
CA ASN A 162 9.32 -1.26 10.85
C ASN A 162 10.20 -0.71 11.98
N LEU A 163 11.50 -0.53 11.73
CA LEU A 163 12.44 0.02 12.70
C LEU A 163 12.09 1.46 13.08
N LYS A 164 11.76 2.28 12.08
CA LYS A 164 11.39 3.70 12.24
C LYS A 164 9.94 3.89 12.71
N LYS A 165 9.13 2.81 12.73
CA LYS A 165 7.69 2.84 13.02
C LYS A 165 6.89 3.73 12.06
N TYR A 166 7.31 3.79 10.81
CA TYR A 166 6.55 4.42 9.75
C TYR A 166 5.45 3.48 9.26
N GLY A 167 4.24 4.00 9.09
CA GLY A 167 3.14 3.24 8.49
C GLY A 167 3.29 3.16 6.98
N ILE A 168 3.17 1.95 6.45
CA ILE A 168 3.24 1.72 5.00
C ILE A 168 2.19 0.71 4.56
N THR A 169 1.53 1.00 3.45
CA THR A 169 0.65 0.05 2.75
C THR A 169 1.19 -0.24 1.36
N PHE A 170 1.45 -1.50 1.10
CA PHE A 170 1.67 -2.00 -0.25
C PHE A 170 0.33 -2.48 -0.83
N LEU A 171 -0.02 -1.95 -2.01
CA LEU A 171 -1.11 -2.44 -2.84
C LEU A 171 -0.49 -3.05 -4.08
N THR A 172 -0.78 -4.31 -4.37
CA THR A 172 -0.18 -4.94 -5.56
C THR A 172 -1.01 -6.09 -6.07
N GLN A 173 -0.79 -6.40 -7.33
CA GLN A 173 -1.26 -7.63 -7.93
C GLN A 173 -0.48 -8.83 -7.39
N PRO A 174 -1.04 -10.05 -7.49
CA PRO A 174 -0.33 -11.28 -7.14
C PRO A 174 0.99 -11.40 -7.88
N HIS A 175 2.08 -11.54 -7.14
CA HIS A 175 3.43 -11.70 -7.68
C HIS A 175 4.22 -12.65 -6.80
N SER A 176 5.05 -13.51 -7.38
CA SER A 176 5.81 -14.54 -6.68
C SER A 176 6.70 -14.01 -5.54
N THR A 177 7.21 -12.79 -5.67
CA THR A 177 7.96 -12.13 -4.60
C THR A 177 7.19 -12.08 -3.28
N PHE A 178 5.87 -11.85 -3.34
CA PHE A 178 5.02 -11.78 -2.14
C PHE A 178 4.65 -13.15 -1.57
N GLU A 179 5.08 -14.24 -2.21
CA GLU A 179 5.00 -15.60 -1.65
C GLU A 179 6.13 -15.88 -0.66
N ASN A 180 7.22 -15.10 -0.70
CA ASN A 180 8.36 -15.27 0.20
C ASN A 180 7.93 -15.15 1.67
N ALA A 181 8.27 -16.19 2.44
CA ALA A 181 7.90 -16.28 3.85
C ALA A 181 8.52 -15.16 4.70
N GLN A 182 9.77 -14.75 4.41
CA GLN A 182 10.46 -13.70 5.16
C GLN A 182 9.80 -12.35 4.91
N LEU A 183 9.46 -12.05 3.64
CA LEU A 183 8.76 -10.82 3.27
C LEU A 183 7.40 -10.73 3.97
N LYS A 184 6.65 -11.83 3.99
CA LYS A 184 5.34 -11.89 4.68
C LYS A 184 5.45 -11.61 6.18
N LEU A 185 6.53 -12.01 6.82
CA LEU A 185 6.75 -11.78 8.25
C LEU A 185 6.90 -10.29 8.60
N LEU A 186 7.25 -9.46 7.63
CA LEU A 186 7.41 -8.01 7.82
C LEU A 186 6.08 -7.24 7.78
N PHE A 187 4.98 -7.87 7.35
CA PHE A 187 3.66 -7.24 7.37
C PHE A 187 2.89 -7.60 8.65
N THR A 188 2.39 -6.58 9.33
CA THR A 188 1.52 -6.73 10.51
C THR A 188 0.08 -7.04 10.09
N PHE A 189 -0.38 -6.37 9.03
CA PHE A 189 -1.71 -6.57 8.45
C PHE A 189 -1.58 -7.09 7.03
N LEU A 190 -2.32 -8.14 6.73
CA LEU A 190 -2.37 -8.75 5.41
C LEU A 190 -3.82 -8.90 4.97
N PHE A 191 -4.17 -8.30 3.84
CA PHE A 191 -5.45 -8.44 3.17
C PHE A 191 -5.22 -9.09 1.80
N VAL A 192 -5.77 -10.28 1.60
CA VAL A 192 -5.66 -11.01 0.34
C VAL A 192 -7.04 -11.13 -0.29
N GLY A 193 -7.26 -10.36 -1.34
CA GLY A 193 -8.47 -10.42 -2.17
C GLY A 193 -8.42 -11.56 -3.18
N LYS A 194 -9.29 -11.50 -4.17
CA LYS A 194 -9.32 -12.50 -5.26
C LYS A 194 -7.92 -12.69 -5.85
N CYS A 195 -7.51 -13.96 -5.95
CA CYS A 195 -6.20 -14.34 -6.44
C CYS A 195 -6.24 -15.75 -7.01
N SER A 196 -5.89 -15.90 -8.29
CA SER A 196 -5.95 -17.18 -9.00
C SER A 196 -4.62 -17.95 -8.98
N ASN A 197 -3.49 -17.27 -8.78
CA ASN A 197 -2.17 -17.77 -9.13
C ASN A 197 -1.18 -17.92 -7.96
N LEU A 198 -1.58 -17.63 -6.71
CA LEU A 198 -0.67 -17.77 -5.58
C LEU A 198 -0.91 -19.10 -4.86
N GLU A 199 0.04 -20.03 -4.98
CA GLU A 199 -0.05 -21.37 -4.37
C GLU A 199 0.04 -21.35 -2.84
N TYR A 200 0.74 -20.39 -2.28
CA TYR A 200 1.01 -20.30 -0.84
C TYR A 200 -0.19 -19.84 0.00
N TYR A 201 -1.18 -19.23 -0.60
CA TYR A 201 -2.44 -18.90 0.03
C TYR A 201 -3.46 -19.97 -0.34
N ASN A 202 -4.36 -20.36 0.55
CA ASN A 202 -5.41 -21.34 0.22
C ASN A 202 -6.22 -20.91 -1.00
N THR A 203 -5.71 -21.25 -2.18
CA THR A 203 -6.12 -20.70 -3.48
C THR A 203 -7.54 -21.06 -3.86
N SER A 204 -8.09 -22.16 -3.33
CA SER A 204 -9.46 -22.57 -3.66
C SER A 204 -10.51 -21.53 -3.22
N VAL A 205 -10.34 -20.95 -2.04
CA VAL A 205 -11.21 -19.87 -1.54
C VAL A 205 -10.94 -18.56 -2.26
N LEU A 206 -9.67 -18.20 -2.46
CA LEU A 206 -9.30 -16.91 -3.05
C LEU A 206 -9.71 -16.77 -4.52
N LYS A 207 -9.78 -17.87 -5.27
CA LYS A 207 -10.20 -17.86 -6.69
C LYS A 207 -11.62 -17.36 -6.89
N THR A 208 -12.49 -17.59 -5.92
CA THR A 208 -13.93 -17.30 -6.00
C THR A 208 -14.37 -16.10 -5.19
N LEU A 209 -13.42 -15.40 -4.54
CA LEU A 209 -13.77 -14.24 -3.71
C LEU A 209 -14.46 -13.15 -4.54
N PRO A 210 -15.61 -12.65 -4.10
CA PRO A 210 -16.22 -11.47 -4.68
C PRO A 210 -15.37 -10.21 -4.47
N LYS A 211 -15.66 -9.16 -5.27
CA LYS A 211 -15.09 -7.83 -5.05
C LYS A 211 -15.28 -7.38 -3.59
N ASN A 212 -14.29 -6.68 -3.04
CA ASN A 212 -14.25 -6.17 -1.66
C ASN A 212 -14.25 -7.24 -0.56
N ASN A 213 -14.10 -8.52 -0.90
CA ASN A 213 -13.91 -9.59 0.08
C ASN A 213 -12.42 -9.93 0.18
N PHE A 214 -11.92 -10.04 1.41
CA PHE A 214 -10.52 -10.30 1.68
C PHE A 214 -10.35 -11.37 2.76
N LEU A 215 -9.35 -12.21 2.57
CA LEU A 215 -8.77 -12.98 3.65
C LEU A 215 -7.90 -12.01 4.47
N PHE A 216 -8.30 -11.75 5.69
CA PHE A 216 -7.60 -10.83 6.59
C PHE A 216 -6.77 -11.59 7.61
N GLN A 217 -5.51 -11.23 7.74
CA GLN A 217 -4.61 -11.73 8.76
C GLN A 217 -3.99 -10.57 9.54
N GLN A 218 -4.04 -10.68 10.86
CA GLN A 218 -3.35 -9.77 11.76
C GLN A 218 -2.30 -10.53 12.57
N ARG A 219 -1.07 -10.05 12.55
CA ARG A 219 0.02 -10.60 13.35
C ARG A 219 0.23 -9.81 14.62
N GLN A 220 0.47 -10.50 15.72
CA GLN A 220 0.80 -9.86 17.00
C GLN A 220 2.31 -9.67 17.11
N ALA A 221 2.76 -8.43 17.41
CA ALA A 221 4.16 -8.04 17.34
C ALA A 221 5.08 -8.65 18.40
N ASN A 222 4.58 -9.30 19.44
CA ASN A 222 5.36 -9.65 20.63
C ASN A 222 5.36 -11.14 21.01
N LYS A 223 4.95 -12.01 20.12
CA LYS A 223 5.05 -13.45 20.36
C LYS A 223 6.08 -14.03 19.42
N THR A 224 7.04 -14.77 19.97
CA THR A 224 7.94 -15.67 19.25
C THR A 224 7.08 -16.42 18.24
N LEU A 225 7.38 -16.27 16.95
CA LEU A 225 6.55 -16.74 15.85
C LEU A 225 6.44 -18.26 15.83
N LEU A 226 5.61 -18.79 16.66
CA LEU A 226 4.99 -20.08 16.40
C LEU A 226 3.85 -19.78 15.43
N PHE A 227 3.86 -20.43 14.28
CA PHE A 227 2.92 -20.27 13.15
C PHE A 227 1.43 -20.33 13.52
N ASN A 228 1.10 -20.70 14.74
CA ASN A 228 -0.25 -20.93 15.24
C ASN A 228 -0.95 -19.68 15.77
N ASP A 229 -0.29 -18.54 15.85
CA ASP A 229 -0.86 -17.30 16.44
C ASP A 229 -1.39 -16.28 15.42
N ILE A 230 -1.50 -16.66 14.14
CA ILE A 230 -2.08 -15.81 13.10
C ILE A 230 -3.59 -16.00 13.08
N LYS A 231 -4.33 -15.00 13.59
CA LYS A 231 -5.78 -14.98 13.43
C LYS A 231 -6.13 -14.67 11.98
N THR A 232 -6.72 -15.63 11.31
CA THR A 232 -7.24 -15.48 9.94
C THR A 232 -8.73 -15.33 9.97
N SER A 233 -9.27 -14.36 9.25
CA SER A 233 -10.71 -14.10 9.15
C SER A 233 -11.06 -13.67 7.74
N MET A 234 -12.25 -14.03 7.26
CA MET A 234 -12.83 -13.43 6.07
C MET A 234 -13.48 -12.11 6.45
N VAL A 235 -13.24 -11.09 5.65
CA VAL A 235 -13.80 -9.75 5.86
C VAL A 235 -14.37 -9.21 4.56
N PHE A 236 -15.46 -8.48 4.67
CA PHE A 236 -16.05 -7.67 3.61
C PHE A 236 -15.76 -6.20 3.90
N ILE A 237 -15.23 -5.50 2.90
CA ILE A 237 -14.94 -4.07 2.98
C ILE A 237 -16.09 -3.30 2.32
N ASP A 238 -16.70 -2.38 3.06
CA ASP A 238 -17.77 -1.54 2.53
C ASP A 238 -17.25 -0.71 1.34
N GLU A 239 -18.10 -0.43 0.36
CA GLU A 239 -17.71 0.43 -0.75
C GLU A 239 -17.34 1.82 -0.24
N TYR A 240 -16.30 2.38 -0.83
CA TYR A 240 -15.92 3.75 -0.58
C TYR A 240 -16.87 4.65 -1.38
N VAL A 241 -17.60 5.50 -0.70
CA VAL A 241 -18.46 6.51 -1.29
C VAL A 241 -17.77 7.86 -1.12
N ILE A 242 -17.58 8.57 -2.23
CA ILE A 242 -17.15 9.96 -2.19
C ILE A 242 -18.35 10.76 -1.65
N GLU A 243 -18.23 11.33 -0.46
CA GLU A 243 -19.23 12.26 0.06
C GLU A 243 -19.13 13.54 -0.79
N GLU A 244 -20.24 13.91 -1.47
CA GLU A 244 -20.35 15.11 -2.28
C GLU A 244 -20.32 16.38 -1.42
#